data_b22e9422cc55cb676619b3ba324f53d1
#
_entry.id   b22e9422cc55cb676619b3ba324f53d1
#
_cell.length_a   1.000
_cell.length_b   1.000
_cell.length_c   1.000
_cell.angle_alpha   90.00
_cell.angle_beta   90.00
_cell.angle_gamma   90.00
#
_symmetry.space_group_name_H-M   'P 1'
#
loop_
_entity.id
_entity.type
_entity.pdbx_description
1 polymer ?
#
loop_
_entity_poly.entity_id
_entity_poly.type
_entity_poly.pdbx_seq_one_letter_code
_entity_poly.pdbx_strand_id
1 'polypeptide(L)'
;MASKKSYLDSLRKVSLFSSCSTKDLEKISKAGDEVSLPAGSLVIDQGQTGREAFIIISGTATVRRNGKKVATLSSGAVVGELSLLDHGPRTASVTTDSDCVMLVISQRQFLAVIDAIPALSHKLLATLAGRIRELDRQYFG
;
A
#
# COMPACT_ATOMS: atom_id res chain seq x y z
N MET A 1 15.62 -7.33 11.45
CA MET A 1 14.32 -7.95 11.09
C MET A 1 13.24 -7.54 12.04
N ALA A 2 12.08 -7.18 11.55
CA ALA A 2 10.94 -6.90 12.40
C ALA A 2 10.44 -8.21 13.03
N SER A 3 10.04 -8.18 14.31
CA SER A 3 9.39 -9.31 14.94
C SER A 3 8.02 -9.54 14.31
N LYS A 4 7.46 -10.75 14.45
CA LYS A 4 6.11 -11.06 13.96
C LYS A 4 5.08 -10.08 14.53
N LYS A 5 5.15 -9.76 15.82
CA LYS A 5 4.23 -8.81 16.47
C LYS A 5 4.37 -7.41 15.85
N SER A 6 5.59 -6.94 15.71
CA SER A 6 5.87 -5.62 15.12
C SER A 6 5.37 -5.54 13.68
N TYR A 7 5.53 -6.61 12.91
CA TYR A 7 5.06 -6.74 11.54
C TYR A 7 3.54 -6.63 11.47
N LEU A 8 2.84 -7.40 12.31
CA LEU A 8 1.37 -7.37 12.35
C LEU A 8 0.85 -6.01 12.83
N ASP A 9 1.55 -5.37 13.77
CA ASP A 9 1.19 -4.03 14.23
C ASP A 9 1.26 -3.01 13.09
N SER A 10 2.26 -3.13 12.23
CA SER A 10 2.37 -2.27 11.05
C SER A 10 1.23 -2.52 10.06
N LEU A 11 0.86 -3.77 9.83
CA LEU A 11 -0.27 -4.12 8.96
C LEU A 11 -1.59 -3.58 9.53
N ARG A 12 -1.76 -3.59 10.86
CA ARG A 12 -2.96 -3.05 11.52
C ARG A 12 -3.16 -1.55 11.26
N LYS A 13 -2.08 -0.82 11.03
CA LYS A 13 -2.15 0.62 10.73
C LYS A 13 -2.67 0.91 9.33
N VAL A 14 -2.65 -0.06 8.44
CA VAL A 14 -3.18 0.09 7.09
C VAL A 14 -4.70 0.24 7.18
N SER A 15 -5.24 1.35 6.68
CA SER A 15 -6.69 1.63 6.82
C SER A 15 -7.56 0.56 6.18
N LEU A 16 -7.13 -0.01 5.06
CA LEU A 16 -7.85 -1.08 4.37
C LEU A 16 -7.98 -2.33 5.24
N PHE A 17 -7.03 -2.57 6.16
CA PHE A 17 -7.00 -3.74 7.02
C PHE A 17 -7.56 -3.49 8.42
N SER A 18 -8.19 -2.33 8.64
CA SER A 18 -8.66 -1.93 9.97
C SER A 18 -9.71 -2.86 10.59
N SER A 19 -10.47 -3.58 9.77
CA SER A 19 -11.47 -4.55 10.23
C SER A 19 -10.97 -5.99 10.20
N CYS A 20 -9.71 -6.22 9.89
CA CYS A 20 -9.14 -7.57 9.85
C CYS A 20 -8.78 -8.08 11.24
N SER A 21 -9.02 -9.38 11.46
CA SER A 21 -8.56 -10.07 12.67
C SER A 21 -7.05 -10.30 12.59
N THR A 22 -6.44 -10.66 13.73
CA THR A 22 -5.02 -11.06 13.75
C THR A 22 -4.76 -12.20 12.77
N LYS A 23 -5.67 -13.17 12.69
CA LYS A 23 -5.56 -14.29 11.76
C LYS A 23 -5.58 -13.84 10.31
N ASP A 24 -6.42 -12.86 9.99
CA ASP A 24 -6.49 -12.26 8.65
C ASP A 24 -5.18 -11.56 8.31
N LEU A 25 -4.62 -10.79 9.26
CA LEU A 25 -3.35 -10.10 9.06
C LEU A 25 -2.19 -11.08 8.84
N GLU A 26 -2.22 -12.23 9.51
CA GLU A 26 -1.24 -13.29 9.27
C GLU A 26 -1.33 -13.84 7.86
N LYS A 27 -2.54 -14.02 7.34
CA LYS A 27 -2.75 -14.44 5.95
C LYS A 27 -2.20 -13.41 4.96
N ILE A 28 -2.42 -12.13 5.23
CA ILE A 28 -1.91 -11.04 4.40
C ILE A 28 -0.38 -11.03 4.41
N SER A 29 0.22 -11.18 5.58
CA SER A 29 1.69 -11.17 5.71
C SER A 29 2.35 -12.31 4.95
N LYS A 30 1.66 -13.45 4.82
CA LYS A 30 2.18 -14.62 4.08
C LYS A 30 1.90 -14.55 2.59
N ALA A 31 0.96 -13.72 2.16
CA ALA A 31 0.57 -13.63 0.76
C ALA A 31 1.56 -12.84 -0.08
N GLY A 32 2.23 -11.86 0.51
CA GLY A 32 3.22 -11.03 -0.17
C GLY A 32 4.64 -11.43 0.15
N ASP A 33 5.58 -10.70 -0.42
CA ASP A 33 7.01 -10.91 -0.23
C ASP A 33 7.63 -9.75 0.54
N GLU A 34 8.41 -10.07 1.57
CA GLU A 34 9.13 -9.06 2.32
C GLU A 34 10.39 -8.66 1.56
N VAL A 35 10.62 -7.35 1.44
CA VAL A 35 11.86 -6.81 0.87
C VAL A 35 12.47 -5.80 1.84
N SER A 36 13.80 -5.80 1.89
CA SER A 36 14.57 -4.81 2.64
C SER A 36 15.26 -3.90 1.62
N LEU A 37 15.05 -2.59 1.75
CA LEU A 37 15.60 -1.61 0.83
C LEU A 37 16.46 -0.61 1.60
N PRO A 38 17.68 -0.33 1.13
CA PRO A 38 18.51 0.70 1.76
C PRO A 38 17.93 2.10 1.51
N ALA A 39 18.34 3.06 2.32
CA ALA A 39 18.00 4.47 2.10
C ALA A 39 18.40 4.90 0.68
N GLY A 40 17.58 5.74 0.06
CA GLY A 40 17.83 6.24 -1.29
C GLY A 40 17.36 5.33 -2.41
N SER A 41 16.62 4.26 -2.10
CA SER A 41 16.09 3.34 -3.11
C SER A 41 14.85 3.92 -3.80
N LEU A 42 14.82 3.88 -5.12
CA LEU A 42 13.63 4.22 -5.90
C LEU A 42 12.71 3.00 -5.92
N VAL A 43 11.57 3.11 -5.23
CA VAL A 43 10.61 2.01 -5.07
C VAL A 43 9.60 2.02 -6.21
N ILE A 44 9.09 3.20 -6.53
CA ILE A 44 8.08 3.44 -7.56
C ILE A 44 8.54 4.63 -8.38
N ASP A 45 8.41 4.53 -9.69
CA ASP A 45 8.78 5.61 -10.60
C ASP A 45 7.55 6.12 -11.34
N GLN A 46 7.32 7.43 -11.27
CA GLN A 46 6.20 8.09 -11.92
C GLN A 46 6.18 7.80 -13.42
N GLY A 47 5.03 7.45 -13.95
CA GLY A 47 4.85 7.17 -15.37
C GLY A 47 5.11 5.71 -15.77
N GLN A 48 5.79 4.94 -14.94
CA GLN A 48 6.01 3.51 -15.21
C GLN A 48 4.73 2.72 -14.90
N THR A 49 4.50 1.64 -15.63
CA THR A 49 3.39 0.74 -15.34
C THR A 49 3.71 -0.06 -14.09
N GLY A 50 2.79 -0.05 -13.11
CA GLY A 50 2.96 -0.78 -11.86
C GLY A 50 1.98 -1.94 -11.75
N ARG A 51 2.45 -3.05 -11.16
CA ARG A 51 1.64 -4.26 -10.92
C ARG A 51 1.71 -4.71 -9.48
N GLU A 52 2.32 -3.90 -8.62
CA GLU A 52 2.55 -4.25 -7.24
C GLU A 52 2.22 -3.08 -6.33
N ALA A 53 1.73 -3.39 -5.14
CA ALA A 53 1.62 -2.42 -4.06
C ALA A 53 2.70 -2.70 -3.03
N PHE A 54 3.11 -1.67 -2.31
CA PHE A 54 4.13 -1.74 -1.28
C PHE A 54 3.54 -1.25 0.03
N ILE A 55 3.65 -2.05 1.08
CA ILE A 55 3.23 -1.66 2.43
C ILE A 55 4.50 -1.43 3.25
N ILE A 56 4.63 -0.24 3.82
CA ILE A 56 5.80 0.08 4.65
C ILE A 56 5.62 -0.58 6.01
N ILE A 57 6.52 -1.50 6.34
CA ILE A 57 6.55 -2.15 7.65
C ILE A 57 7.41 -1.34 8.61
N SER A 58 8.58 -0.88 8.16
CA SER A 58 9.46 -0.01 8.94
C SER A 58 10.22 0.92 8.02
N GLY A 59 10.66 2.06 8.55
CA GLY A 59 11.37 3.08 7.81
C GLY A 59 10.46 4.17 7.27
N THR A 60 11.03 5.09 6.51
CA THR A 60 10.30 6.22 5.91
C THR A 60 10.64 6.38 4.44
N ALA A 61 9.69 6.94 3.69
CA ALA A 61 9.84 7.19 2.26
C ALA A 61 9.17 8.51 1.89
N THR A 62 9.65 9.14 0.83
CA THR A 62 9.11 10.40 0.32
C THR A 62 8.43 10.17 -1.02
N VAL A 63 7.21 10.68 -1.14
CA VAL A 63 6.44 10.70 -2.40
C VAL A 63 6.69 12.02 -3.10
N ARG A 64 7.05 11.94 -4.39
CA ARG A 64 7.23 13.12 -5.25
C ARG A 64 6.38 12.98 -6.51
N ARG A 65 5.79 14.10 -6.91
CA ARG A 65 5.04 14.19 -8.16
C ARG A 65 5.60 15.35 -8.96
N ASN A 66 6.04 15.07 -10.19
CA ASN A 66 6.70 16.06 -11.04
C ASN A 66 7.91 16.70 -10.33
N GLY A 67 8.67 15.89 -9.59
CA GLY A 67 9.86 16.31 -8.86
C GLY A 67 9.59 17.01 -7.53
N LYS A 68 8.34 17.29 -7.20
CA LYS A 68 7.98 18.02 -5.96
C LYS A 68 7.52 17.05 -4.89
N LYS A 69 8.00 17.25 -3.66
CA LYS A 69 7.58 16.47 -2.50
C LYS A 69 6.09 16.68 -2.23
N VAL A 70 5.35 15.59 -2.18
CA VAL A 70 3.92 15.56 -1.90
C VAL A 70 3.63 15.08 -0.48
N ALA A 71 4.36 14.06 -0.02
CA ALA A 71 4.12 13.45 1.28
C ALA A 71 5.35 12.68 1.76
N THR A 72 5.40 12.44 3.07
CA THR A 72 6.33 11.50 3.70
C THR A 72 5.51 10.37 4.27
N LEU A 73 5.95 9.14 4.04
CA LEU A 73 5.25 7.93 4.44
C LEU A 73 6.08 7.16 5.48
N SER A 74 5.37 6.47 6.37
CA SER A 74 5.99 5.66 7.42
C SER A 74 5.21 4.34 7.58
N SER A 75 5.52 3.58 8.63
CA SER A 75 4.89 2.30 8.94
C SER A 75 3.36 2.36 8.81
N GLY A 76 2.80 1.43 8.08
CA GLY A 76 1.36 1.33 7.81
C GLY A 76 0.90 2.04 6.55
N ALA A 77 1.77 2.79 5.88
CA ALA A 77 1.42 3.43 4.61
C ALA A 77 1.45 2.40 3.47
N VAL A 78 0.55 2.58 2.51
CA VAL A 78 0.48 1.76 1.30
C VAL A 78 0.72 2.64 0.09
N VAL A 79 1.56 2.19 -0.82
CA VAL A 79 1.79 2.88 -2.09
C VAL A 79 1.51 1.94 -3.26
N GLY A 80 0.93 2.50 -4.32
CA GLY A 80 0.69 1.76 -5.56
C GLY A 80 -0.55 0.88 -5.55
N GLU A 81 -1.44 1.01 -4.55
CA GLU A 81 -2.64 0.17 -4.44
C GLU A 81 -3.59 0.32 -5.64
N LEU A 82 -3.66 1.50 -6.24
CA LEU A 82 -4.54 1.70 -7.41
C LEU A 82 -4.06 0.91 -8.62
N SER A 83 -2.75 0.75 -8.78
CA SER A 83 -2.19 -0.03 -9.88
C SER A 83 -2.51 -1.52 -9.80
N LEU A 84 -2.88 -2.01 -8.62
CA LEU A 84 -3.35 -3.38 -8.45
C LEU A 84 -4.72 -3.61 -9.09
N LEU A 85 -5.50 -2.55 -9.24
CA LEU A 85 -6.88 -2.63 -9.72
C LEU A 85 -7.00 -2.33 -11.20
N ASP A 86 -6.30 -1.30 -11.70
CA ASP A 86 -6.51 -0.80 -13.05
C ASP A 86 -5.30 -0.90 -13.98
N HIS A 87 -4.13 -1.33 -13.48
CA HIS A 87 -2.88 -1.40 -14.24
C HIS A 87 -2.44 -0.06 -14.84
N GLY A 88 -2.97 1.06 -14.30
CA GLY A 88 -2.61 2.38 -14.77
C GLY A 88 -1.15 2.74 -14.49
N PRO A 89 -0.63 3.79 -15.14
CA PRO A 89 0.72 4.27 -14.85
C PRO A 89 0.82 4.83 -13.43
N ARG A 90 2.01 4.75 -12.86
CA ARG A 90 2.27 5.30 -11.53
C ARG A 90 2.06 6.81 -11.55
N THR A 91 1.34 7.34 -10.57
CA THR A 91 1.01 8.77 -10.48
C THR A 91 2.08 9.59 -9.76
N ALA A 92 3.00 8.94 -9.11
CA ALA A 92 4.08 9.59 -8.36
C ALA A 92 5.28 8.66 -8.25
N SER A 93 6.42 9.23 -7.84
CA SER A 93 7.62 8.46 -7.51
C SER A 93 7.75 8.36 -5.99
N VAL A 94 8.27 7.22 -5.51
CA VAL A 94 8.52 6.98 -4.08
C VAL A 94 9.96 6.54 -3.90
N THR A 95 10.68 7.26 -3.05
CA THR A 95 12.09 6.97 -2.72
C THR A 95 12.22 6.81 -1.21
N THR A 96 12.96 5.80 -0.77
CA THR A 96 13.21 5.58 0.65
C THR A 96 14.13 6.67 1.21
N ASP A 97 13.80 7.19 2.40
CA ASP A 97 14.63 8.17 3.13
C ASP A 97 15.54 7.48 4.14
N SER A 98 15.14 6.31 4.62
CA SER A 98 15.90 5.48 5.54
C SER A 98 15.86 4.04 5.02
N ASP A 99 16.60 3.15 5.69
CA ASP A 99 16.46 1.72 5.43
C ASP A 99 15.02 1.31 5.72
N CYS A 100 14.39 0.62 4.79
CA CYS A 100 12.98 0.24 4.88
C CYS A 100 12.81 -1.26 4.78
N VAL A 101 11.82 -1.78 5.50
CA VAL A 101 11.26 -3.11 5.27
C VAL A 101 9.87 -2.89 4.71
N MET A 102 9.57 -3.54 3.59
CA MET A 102 8.27 -3.43 2.93
C MET A 102 7.70 -4.80 2.60
N LEU A 103 6.38 -4.91 2.65
CA LEU A 103 5.66 -6.06 2.13
C LEU A 103 5.21 -5.71 0.72
N VAL A 104 5.64 -6.50 -0.27
CA VAL A 104 5.29 -6.30 -1.67
C VAL A 104 4.18 -7.27 -2.04
N ILE A 105 3.07 -6.75 -2.55
CA ILE A 105 1.91 -7.55 -2.94
C ILE A 105 1.62 -7.30 -4.42
N SER A 106 1.68 -8.36 -5.22
CA SER A 106 1.30 -8.31 -6.63
C SER A 106 -0.23 -8.31 -6.76
N GLN A 107 -0.73 -7.98 -7.94
CA GLN A 107 -2.17 -8.05 -8.22
C GLN A 107 -2.71 -9.46 -7.96
N ARG A 108 -2.02 -10.48 -8.42
CA ARG A 108 -2.44 -11.88 -8.22
C ARG A 108 -2.53 -12.24 -6.74
N GLN A 109 -1.51 -11.85 -5.96
CA GLN A 109 -1.50 -12.08 -4.52
C GLN A 109 -2.62 -11.32 -3.82
N PHE A 110 -2.87 -10.08 -4.23
CA PHE A 110 -3.92 -9.24 -3.66
C PHE A 110 -5.31 -9.83 -3.91
N LEU A 111 -5.59 -10.30 -5.12
CA LEU A 111 -6.86 -10.95 -5.45
C LEU A 111 -7.07 -12.21 -4.62
N ALA A 112 -6.02 -13.00 -4.41
CA ALA A 112 -6.09 -14.18 -3.56
C ALA A 112 -6.43 -13.82 -2.10
N VAL A 113 -5.86 -12.73 -1.60
CA VAL A 113 -6.16 -12.21 -0.25
C VAL A 113 -7.62 -11.77 -0.16
N ILE A 114 -8.12 -11.05 -1.14
CA ILE A 114 -9.52 -10.60 -1.18
C ILE A 114 -10.46 -11.81 -1.16
N ASP A 115 -10.17 -12.84 -1.96
CA ASP A 115 -10.98 -14.06 -2.01
C ASP A 115 -10.99 -14.80 -0.66
N ALA A 116 -9.86 -14.77 0.04
CA ALA A 116 -9.72 -15.45 1.33
C ALA A 116 -10.32 -14.66 2.51
N ILE A 117 -10.50 -13.34 2.35
CA ILE A 117 -10.95 -12.45 3.42
C ILE A 117 -12.08 -11.56 2.89
N PRO A 118 -13.33 -12.04 2.89
CA PRO A 118 -14.47 -11.29 2.33
C PRO A 118 -14.65 -9.88 2.89
N ALA A 119 -14.28 -9.64 4.16
CA ALA A 119 -14.37 -8.32 4.77
C ALA A 119 -13.54 -7.27 4.02
N LEU A 120 -12.45 -7.67 3.35
CA LEU A 120 -11.62 -6.76 2.56
C LEU A 120 -12.35 -6.25 1.33
N SER A 121 -13.15 -7.09 0.69
CA SER A 121 -13.95 -6.67 -0.48
C SER A 121 -14.90 -5.55 -0.12
N HIS A 122 -15.60 -5.67 1.00
CA HIS A 122 -16.52 -4.64 1.47
C HIS A 122 -15.79 -3.36 1.82
N LYS A 123 -14.66 -3.46 2.52
CA LYS A 123 -13.85 -2.30 2.90
C LYS A 123 -13.27 -1.59 1.68
N LEU A 124 -12.81 -2.35 0.69
CA LEU A 124 -12.27 -1.80 -0.54
C LEU A 124 -13.35 -1.05 -1.32
N LEU A 125 -14.55 -1.64 -1.46
CA LEU A 125 -15.66 -0.99 -2.12
C LEU A 125 -16.07 0.30 -1.42
N ALA A 126 -16.11 0.30 -0.09
CA ALA A 126 -16.42 1.50 0.69
C ALA A 126 -15.36 2.59 0.50
N THR A 127 -14.08 2.22 0.47
CA THR A 127 -12.98 3.14 0.24
C THR A 127 -13.07 3.78 -1.15
N LEU A 128 -13.33 2.98 -2.18
CA LEU A 128 -13.50 3.46 -3.54
C LEU A 128 -14.72 4.37 -3.68
N ALA A 129 -15.84 4.00 -3.06
CA ALA A 129 -17.04 4.85 -3.03
C ALA A 129 -16.75 6.20 -2.40
N GLY A 130 -15.99 6.23 -1.32
CA GLY A 130 -15.57 7.48 -0.66
C GLY A 130 -14.73 8.36 -1.57
N ARG A 131 -13.80 7.78 -2.31
CA ARG A 131 -12.97 8.51 -3.28
C ARG A 131 -13.80 9.07 -4.43
N ILE A 132 -14.77 8.31 -4.92
CA ILE A 132 -15.67 8.76 -5.98
C ILE A 132 -16.50 9.95 -5.49
N ARG A 133 -17.06 9.88 -4.28
CA ARG A 133 -17.82 10.99 -3.69
C ARG A 133 -16.96 12.24 -3.53
N GLU A 134 -15.70 12.09 -3.13
CA GLU A 134 -14.80 13.23 -2.99
C GLU A 134 -14.54 13.90 -4.33
N LEU A 135 -14.29 13.15 -5.38
CA LEU A 135 -14.13 13.67 -6.72
C LEU A 135 -15.40 14.36 -7.22
N ASP A 136 -16.56 13.74 -6.98
CA ASP A 136 -17.86 14.31 -7.33
C ASP A 136 -18.08 15.64 -6.62
N ARG A 137 -17.77 15.71 -5.34
CA ARG A 137 -17.87 16.94 -4.55
C ARG A 137 -16.97 18.04 -5.07
N GLN A 138 -15.76 17.73 -5.52
CA GLN A 138 -14.82 18.69 -6.08
C GLN A 138 -15.30 19.30 -7.39
N TYR A 139 -15.99 18.51 -8.23
CA TYR A 139 -16.37 18.93 -9.57
C TYR A 139 -17.85 19.33 -9.70
N PHE A 140 -18.72 18.84 -8.85
CA PHE A 140 -20.16 19.03 -8.95
C PHE A 140 -20.84 19.53 -7.67
N GLY A 141 -20.14 19.48 -6.57
CA GLY A 141 -20.62 19.96 -5.27
C GLY A 141 -20.24 21.38 -5.02
#